data_7cdfaf995efad4e7286ddcfe63eee347
#
_entry.id   7cdfaf995efad4e7286ddcfe63eee347
#
_cell.length_a   1.000
_cell.length_b   1.000
_cell.length_c   1.000
_cell.angle_alpha   90.00
_cell.angle_beta   90.00
_cell.angle_gamma   90.00
#
_symmetry.space_group_name_H-M   'P 1'
#
loop_
_entity.id
_entity.type
_entity.pdbx_description
1 polymer ?
#
loop_
_entity_poly.entity_id
_entity_poly.type
_entity_poly.pdbx_seq_one_letter_code
_entity_poly.pdbx_strand_id
1 'polypeptide(L)'
;DYIVVDEFHHAAAPTYRRLIDYFRPKFLLGLTATPERTDGRESVLDDLVGPLVYRREITEMSGEYLASYETERIAVELSPDERAEYESERAVYLGFVRAQGIRMGSPAGWRDFIMRASRSQQGRRAMAGYRKQRELAFAAPAKLDYVAHLLHLHRHDRTIVFTEDN
;
A
#
# COMPACT_ATOMS: atom_id res chain seq x y z
N ASP A 1 34.59 -8.42 5.68
CA ASP A 1 33.60 -7.37 5.92
C ASP A 1 32.24 -7.97 5.69
N TYR A 2 31.31 -7.64 6.62
CA TYR A 2 29.92 -8.07 6.58
C TYR A 2 29.04 -6.84 6.42
N ILE A 3 28.01 -6.92 5.58
CA ILE A 3 26.95 -5.92 5.51
C ILE A 3 25.62 -6.62 5.79
N VAL A 4 24.84 -6.06 6.70
CA VAL A 4 23.45 -6.44 6.95
C VAL A 4 22.56 -5.30 6.46
N VAL A 5 21.61 -5.61 5.60
CA VAL A 5 20.66 -4.64 5.07
C VAL A 5 19.28 -5.00 5.61
N ASP A 6 18.73 -4.15 6.45
CA ASP A 6 17.34 -4.24 6.90
C ASP A 6 16.40 -3.68 5.83
N GLU A 7 15.14 -4.11 5.85
CA GLU A 7 14.15 -3.82 4.81
C GLU A 7 14.67 -4.08 3.39
N PHE A 8 15.34 -5.23 3.22
CA PHE A 8 16.06 -5.58 2.00
C PHE A 8 15.19 -5.60 0.74
N HIS A 9 13.88 -5.71 0.88
CA HIS A 9 12.94 -5.61 -0.25
C HIS A 9 13.08 -4.28 -1.02
N HIS A 10 13.63 -3.21 -0.42
CA HIS A 10 13.96 -1.95 -1.10
C HIS A 10 15.25 -2.03 -1.93
N ALA A 11 16.09 -3.02 -1.71
CA ALA A 11 17.42 -3.11 -2.34
C ALA A 11 17.38 -3.36 -3.85
N ALA A 12 16.24 -3.76 -4.41
CA ALA A 12 16.04 -3.85 -5.86
C ALA A 12 16.09 -2.47 -6.57
N ALA A 13 16.01 -1.35 -5.82
CA ALA A 13 16.12 -0.01 -6.39
C ALA A 13 17.57 0.26 -6.86
N PRO A 14 17.76 0.97 -8.01
CA PRO A 14 19.08 1.20 -8.60
C PRO A 14 20.09 1.87 -7.65
N THR A 15 19.60 2.71 -6.72
CA THR A 15 20.45 3.41 -5.75
C THR A 15 21.08 2.43 -4.76
N TYR A 16 20.32 1.45 -4.26
CA TYR A 16 20.82 0.43 -3.35
C TYR A 16 21.82 -0.52 -4.04
N ARG A 17 21.57 -0.89 -5.29
CA ARG A 17 22.52 -1.70 -6.07
C ARG A 17 23.87 -1.01 -6.17
N ARG A 18 23.90 0.28 -6.53
CA ARG A 18 25.14 1.06 -6.60
C ARG A 18 25.88 1.11 -5.27
N LEU A 19 25.16 1.19 -4.16
CA LEU A 19 25.74 1.21 -2.82
C LEU A 19 26.39 -0.14 -2.48
N ILE A 20 25.72 -1.25 -2.76
CA ILE A 20 26.26 -2.61 -2.56
C ILE A 20 27.48 -2.85 -3.46
N ASP A 21 27.41 -2.45 -4.73
CA ASP A 21 28.52 -2.54 -5.69
C ASP A 21 29.73 -1.71 -5.27
N TYR A 22 29.49 -0.56 -4.63
CA TYR A 22 30.56 0.29 -4.11
C TYR A 22 31.29 -0.34 -2.92
N PHE A 23 30.55 -0.88 -1.97
CA PHE A 23 31.16 -1.48 -0.76
C PHE A 23 31.79 -2.84 -1.02
N ARG A 24 31.33 -3.61 -2.02
CA ARG A 24 31.82 -4.95 -2.35
C ARG A 24 32.01 -5.85 -1.13
N PRO A 25 30.99 -6.08 -0.33
CA PRO A 25 31.11 -6.84 0.91
C PRO A 25 31.50 -8.29 0.63
N LYS A 26 32.29 -8.89 1.52
CA LYS A 26 32.59 -10.32 1.45
C LYS A 26 31.36 -11.18 1.77
N PHE A 27 30.49 -10.70 2.67
CA PHE A 27 29.23 -11.32 3.04
C PHE A 27 28.14 -10.26 3.10
N LEU A 28 27.00 -10.57 2.50
CA LEU A 28 25.82 -9.73 2.48
C LEU A 28 24.64 -10.53 3.03
N LEU A 29 23.94 -9.96 4.04
CA LEU A 29 22.72 -10.52 4.60
C LEU A 29 21.59 -9.50 4.42
N GLY A 30 20.52 -9.93 3.76
CA GLY A 30 19.28 -9.17 3.64
C GLY A 30 18.25 -9.64 4.67
N LEU A 31 17.64 -8.71 5.38
CA LEU A 31 16.52 -8.95 6.30
C LEU A 31 15.28 -8.24 5.76
N THR A 32 14.14 -8.92 5.75
CA THR A 32 12.85 -8.31 5.37
C THR A 32 11.69 -9.09 5.95
N ALA A 33 10.66 -8.39 6.39
CA ALA A 33 9.39 -8.99 6.78
C ALA A 33 8.48 -9.30 5.57
N THR A 34 8.72 -8.68 4.43
CA THR A 34 7.89 -8.75 3.22
C THR A 34 8.77 -9.02 1.99
N PRO A 35 9.26 -10.26 1.82
CA PRO A 35 10.09 -10.62 0.66
C PRO A 35 9.28 -10.61 -0.65
N GLU A 36 7.97 -10.84 -0.56
CA GLU A 36 7.08 -10.83 -1.72
C GLU A 36 6.90 -9.41 -2.24
N ARG A 37 7.04 -9.26 -3.56
CA ARG A 37 6.91 -7.98 -4.25
C ARG A 37 5.74 -8.00 -5.21
N THR A 38 4.99 -6.91 -5.22
CA THR A 38 3.87 -6.74 -6.17
C THR A 38 4.32 -6.49 -7.60
N ASP A 39 5.61 -6.19 -7.82
CA ASP A 39 6.20 -5.92 -9.13
C ASP A 39 6.91 -7.14 -9.76
N GLY A 40 6.90 -8.30 -9.10
CA GLY A 40 7.48 -9.56 -9.60
C GLY A 40 9.01 -9.55 -9.73
N ARG A 41 9.70 -8.69 -8.98
CA ARG A 41 11.16 -8.56 -9.02
C ARG A 41 11.87 -9.29 -7.86
N GLU A 42 11.28 -10.36 -7.35
CA GLU A 42 11.89 -11.18 -6.30
C GLU A 42 13.24 -11.76 -6.76
N SER A 43 13.34 -12.19 -8.02
CA SER A 43 14.59 -12.71 -8.58
C SER A 43 15.77 -11.73 -8.53
N VAL A 44 15.49 -10.41 -8.53
CA VAL A 44 16.54 -9.39 -8.40
C VAL A 44 17.13 -9.39 -6.99
N LEU A 45 16.36 -9.73 -5.97
CA LEU A 45 16.85 -9.84 -4.60
C LEU A 45 17.72 -11.07 -4.44
N ASP A 46 17.34 -12.21 -5.06
CA ASP A 46 18.12 -13.43 -5.06
C ASP A 46 19.48 -13.24 -5.79
N ASP A 47 19.49 -12.48 -6.89
CA ASP A 47 20.71 -12.12 -7.61
C ASP A 47 21.65 -11.23 -6.80
N LEU A 48 21.10 -10.40 -5.90
CA LEU A 48 21.88 -9.45 -5.10
C LEU A 48 22.48 -10.06 -3.85
N VAL A 49 21.73 -10.90 -3.14
CA VAL A 49 22.15 -11.40 -1.82
C VAL A 49 22.24 -12.94 -1.77
N GLY A 50 21.61 -13.62 -2.72
CA GLY A 50 21.46 -15.07 -2.73
C GLY A 50 20.08 -15.53 -2.32
N PRO A 51 19.85 -16.85 -2.31
CA PRO A 51 18.54 -17.41 -2.04
C PRO A 51 18.09 -17.19 -0.59
N LEU A 52 16.79 -17.26 -0.36
CA LEU A 52 16.20 -17.23 0.97
C LEU A 52 16.74 -18.38 1.82
N VAL A 53 17.43 -18.06 2.93
CA VAL A 53 18.08 -19.05 3.81
C VAL A 53 17.32 -19.31 5.10
N TYR A 54 16.43 -18.40 5.47
CA TYR A 54 15.62 -18.50 6.69
C TYR A 54 14.31 -17.74 6.53
N ARG A 55 13.20 -18.34 6.95
CA ARG A 55 11.87 -17.73 7.01
C ARG A 55 11.15 -18.14 8.26
N ARG A 56 10.47 -17.20 8.90
CA ARG A 56 9.49 -17.43 9.97
C ARG A 56 8.24 -16.60 9.73
N GLU A 57 7.12 -17.21 9.93
CA GLU A 57 5.83 -16.51 9.87
C GLU A 57 5.51 -15.83 11.20
N ILE A 58 4.81 -14.70 11.15
CA ILE A 58 4.40 -13.94 12.35
C ILE A 58 3.56 -14.84 13.28
N THR A 59 2.73 -15.70 12.71
CA THR A 59 1.89 -16.65 13.46
C THR A 59 2.70 -17.65 14.26
N GLU A 60 3.86 -18.08 13.76
CA GLU A 60 4.77 -19.00 14.47
C GLU A 60 5.49 -18.33 15.64
N MET A 61 5.62 -17.00 15.60
CA MET A 61 6.27 -16.23 16.65
C MET A 61 5.30 -15.69 17.70
N SER A 62 4.00 -15.76 17.43
CA SER A 62 2.97 -15.26 18.34
C SER A 62 2.92 -16.09 19.62
N GLY A 63 2.93 -15.42 20.76
CA GLY A 63 2.91 -16.05 22.10
C GLY A 63 4.26 -16.49 22.64
N GLU A 64 5.29 -16.66 21.81
CA GLU A 64 6.66 -17.02 22.23
C GLU A 64 7.61 -15.83 22.16
N TYR A 65 7.70 -15.19 21.00
CA TYR A 65 8.58 -14.02 20.75
C TYR A 65 7.81 -12.72 20.55
N LEU A 66 6.58 -12.81 20.06
CA LEU A 66 5.66 -11.69 19.91
C LEU A 66 4.50 -11.86 20.89
N ALA A 67 3.98 -10.74 21.37
CA ALA A 67 2.72 -10.77 22.15
C ALA A 67 1.61 -11.42 21.32
N SER A 68 0.75 -12.17 22.00
CA SER A 68 -0.48 -12.67 21.37
C SER A 68 -1.32 -11.50 20.87
N TYR A 69 -1.90 -11.64 19.70
CA TYR A 69 -2.74 -10.60 19.10
C TYR A 69 -4.02 -11.21 18.51
N GLU A 70 -5.04 -10.42 18.48
CA GLU A 70 -6.28 -10.73 17.79
C GLU A 70 -6.50 -9.70 16.69
N THR A 71 -7.10 -10.13 15.58
CA THR A 71 -7.43 -9.24 14.47
C THR A 71 -8.93 -9.17 14.31
N GLU A 72 -9.47 -7.96 14.43
CA GLU A 72 -10.88 -7.70 14.16
C GLU A 72 -11.01 -6.80 12.93
N ARG A 73 -11.84 -7.20 11.97
CA ARG A 73 -12.19 -6.42 10.81
C ARG A 73 -13.57 -5.80 10.97
N ILE A 74 -13.59 -4.49 11.12
CA ILE A 74 -14.82 -3.75 11.32
C ILE A 74 -15.22 -3.08 10.00
N ALA A 75 -16.42 -3.40 9.50
CA ALA A 75 -16.99 -2.75 8.33
C ALA A 75 -17.84 -1.56 8.81
N VAL A 76 -17.48 -0.36 8.37
CA VAL A 76 -18.26 0.86 8.62
C VAL A 76 -18.97 1.25 7.34
N GLU A 77 -20.29 1.26 7.37
CA GLU A 77 -21.13 1.62 6.23
C GLU A 77 -21.10 3.13 5.98
N LEU A 78 -21.08 3.50 4.70
CA LEU A 78 -21.32 4.89 4.30
C LEU A 78 -22.79 5.26 4.56
N SER A 79 -23.04 6.49 4.93
CA SER A 79 -24.40 7.02 4.93
C SER A 79 -25.03 6.97 3.54
N PRO A 80 -26.36 7.02 3.40
CA PRO A 80 -27.02 7.03 2.10
C PRO A 80 -26.50 8.12 1.17
N ASP A 81 -26.26 9.33 1.70
CA ASP A 81 -25.79 10.47 0.92
C ASP A 81 -24.33 10.28 0.47
N GLU A 82 -23.45 9.84 1.39
CA GLU A 82 -22.05 9.51 1.06
C GLU A 82 -21.95 8.38 0.04
N ARG A 83 -22.82 7.37 0.15
CA ARG A 83 -22.87 6.26 -0.82
C ARG A 83 -23.32 6.76 -2.19
N ALA A 84 -24.33 7.60 -2.27
CA ALA A 84 -24.81 8.17 -3.51
C ALA A 84 -23.74 9.04 -4.18
N GLU A 85 -23.03 9.87 -3.40
CA GLU A 85 -21.92 10.67 -3.89
C GLU A 85 -20.75 9.79 -4.36
N TYR A 86 -20.37 8.76 -3.57
CA TYR A 86 -19.33 7.81 -3.95
C TYR A 86 -19.65 7.12 -5.29
N GLU A 87 -20.86 6.62 -5.45
CA GLU A 87 -21.29 5.91 -6.67
C GLU A 87 -21.29 6.86 -7.88
N SER A 88 -21.79 8.09 -7.71
CA SER A 88 -21.77 9.12 -8.75
C SER A 88 -20.35 9.45 -9.21
N GLU A 89 -19.46 9.74 -8.28
CA GLU A 89 -18.06 10.09 -8.59
C GLU A 89 -17.29 8.91 -9.20
N ARG A 90 -17.58 7.71 -8.72
CA ARG A 90 -17.06 6.46 -9.28
C ARG A 90 -17.54 6.24 -10.71
N ALA A 91 -18.79 6.50 -10.99
CA ALA A 91 -19.35 6.37 -12.34
C ALA A 91 -18.67 7.30 -13.33
N VAL A 92 -18.42 8.56 -12.96
CA VAL A 92 -17.69 9.54 -13.78
C VAL A 92 -16.27 9.05 -14.09
N TYR A 93 -15.55 8.61 -13.07
CA TYR A 93 -14.19 8.07 -13.23
C TYR A 93 -14.18 6.83 -14.13
N LEU A 94 -15.00 5.82 -13.83
CA LEU A 94 -15.05 4.57 -14.60
C LEU A 94 -15.55 4.78 -16.02
N GLY A 95 -16.50 5.71 -16.23
CA GLY A 95 -16.99 6.09 -17.56
C GLY A 95 -15.84 6.59 -18.45
N PHE A 96 -15.01 7.49 -17.92
CA PHE A 96 -13.83 7.97 -18.64
C PHE A 96 -12.82 6.85 -18.93
N VAL A 97 -12.48 6.04 -17.93
CA VAL A 97 -11.56 4.91 -18.08
C VAL A 97 -12.00 3.96 -19.19
N ARG A 98 -13.29 3.61 -19.22
CA ARG A 98 -13.89 2.75 -20.26
C ARG A 98 -13.88 3.42 -21.62
N ALA A 99 -14.30 4.67 -21.72
CA ALA A 99 -14.33 5.43 -22.97
C ALA A 99 -12.95 5.59 -23.60
N GLN A 100 -11.91 5.67 -22.77
CA GLN A 100 -10.52 5.76 -23.21
C GLN A 100 -9.85 4.39 -23.42
N GLY A 101 -10.51 3.28 -23.14
CA GLY A 101 -9.93 1.94 -23.24
C GLY A 101 -8.74 1.71 -22.29
N ILE A 102 -8.70 2.38 -21.15
CA ILE A 102 -7.59 2.26 -20.20
C ILE A 102 -7.72 0.99 -19.38
N ARG A 103 -6.68 0.18 -19.33
CA ARG A 103 -6.62 -1.04 -18.51
C ARG A 103 -5.96 -0.74 -17.17
N MET A 104 -6.75 -0.35 -16.16
CA MET A 104 -6.23 0.04 -14.83
C MET A 104 -5.45 -1.08 -14.12
N GLY A 105 -5.74 -2.36 -14.38
CA GLY A 105 -5.00 -3.50 -13.83
C GLY A 105 -3.64 -3.76 -14.49
N SER A 106 -3.25 -3.01 -15.53
CA SER A 106 -1.93 -3.14 -16.14
C SER A 106 -0.90 -2.27 -15.42
N PRO A 107 0.42 -2.62 -15.46
CA PRO A 107 1.49 -1.80 -14.88
C PRO A 107 1.53 -0.35 -15.41
N ALA A 108 1.05 -0.14 -16.64
CA ALA A 108 0.99 1.19 -17.27
C ALA A 108 -0.35 1.91 -17.03
N GLY A 109 -1.37 1.22 -16.54
CA GLY A 109 -2.75 1.71 -16.51
C GLY A 109 -2.91 3.04 -15.76
N TRP A 110 -2.28 3.17 -14.61
CA TRP A 110 -2.31 4.41 -13.84
C TRP A 110 -1.64 5.57 -14.56
N ARG A 111 -0.47 5.35 -15.16
CA ARG A 111 0.24 6.36 -15.94
C ARG A 111 -0.58 6.80 -17.17
N ASP A 112 -1.18 5.84 -17.87
CA ASP A 112 -2.03 6.12 -19.03
C ASP A 112 -3.27 6.92 -18.62
N PHE A 113 -3.87 6.61 -17.47
CA PHE A 113 -4.98 7.38 -16.92
C PHE A 113 -4.56 8.82 -16.63
N ILE A 114 -3.48 9.06 -15.88
CA ILE A 114 -2.99 10.41 -15.58
C ILE A 114 -2.72 11.20 -16.86
N MET A 115 -2.01 10.60 -17.82
CA MET A 115 -1.63 11.27 -19.06
C MET A 115 -2.85 11.66 -19.90
N ARG A 116 -3.87 10.79 -20.02
CA ARG A 116 -5.09 11.10 -20.79
C ARG A 116 -6.02 12.03 -20.02
N ALA A 117 -6.13 11.87 -18.71
CA ALA A 117 -6.95 12.74 -17.87
C ALA A 117 -6.49 14.21 -17.90
N SER A 118 -5.19 14.46 -17.98
CA SER A 118 -4.65 15.84 -18.03
C SER A 118 -5.01 16.61 -19.31
N ARG A 119 -5.32 15.90 -20.42
CA ARG A 119 -5.47 16.48 -21.76
C ARG A 119 -6.87 17.04 -22.08
N SER A 120 -7.87 16.77 -21.26
CA SER A 120 -9.26 17.19 -21.54
C SER A 120 -10.01 17.62 -20.29
N GLN A 121 -11.07 18.40 -20.46
CA GLN A 121 -11.94 18.78 -19.37
C GLN A 121 -12.63 17.54 -18.74
N GLN A 122 -13.09 16.60 -19.57
CA GLN A 122 -13.66 15.34 -19.11
C GLN A 122 -12.65 14.51 -18.32
N GLY A 123 -11.41 14.47 -18.77
CA GLY A 123 -10.33 13.78 -18.06
C GLY A 123 -10.04 14.41 -16.69
N ARG A 124 -9.98 15.75 -16.61
CA ARG A 124 -9.82 16.44 -15.31
C ARG A 124 -10.98 16.17 -14.37
N ARG A 125 -12.21 16.12 -14.90
CA ARG A 125 -13.41 15.75 -14.12
C ARG A 125 -13.33 14.29 -13.63
N ALA A 126 -12.85 13.36 -14.46
CA ALA A 126 -12.65 11.97 -14.08
C ALA A 126 -11.58 11.82 -12.99
N MET A 127 -10.51 12.59 -13.06
CA MET A 127 -9.47 12.63 -12.01
C MET A 127 -10.03 13.17 -10.68
N ALA A 128 -10.85 14.22 -10.73
CA ALA A 128 -11.52 14.74 -9.54
C ALA A 128 -12.45 13.67 -8.94
N GLY A 129 -13.23 12.96 -9.78
CA GLY A 129 -14.09 11.87 -9.34
C GLY A 129 -13.31 10.71 -8.71
N TYR A 130 -12.16 10.36 -9.28
CA TYR A 130 -11.27 9.36 -8.69
C TYR A 130 -10.80 9.77 -7.29
N ARG A 131 -10.38 11.02 -7.11
CA ARG A 131 -9.94 11.54 -5.80
C ARG A 131 -11.08 11.56 -4.80
N LYS A 132 -12.25 12.06 -5.21
CA LYS A 132 -13.41 12.18 -4.33
C LYS A 132 -13.94 10.83 -3.87
N GLN A 133 -14.02 9.83 -4.78
CA GLN A 133 -14.43 8.48 -4.36
C GLN A 133 -13.43 7.86 -3.37
N ARG A 134 -12.12 8.13 -3.51
CA ARG A 134 -11.12 7.65 -2.54
C ARG A 134 -11.30 8.33 -1.20
N GLU A 135 -11.43 9.65 -1.18
CA GLU A 135 -11.70 10.41 0.04
C GLU A 135 -12.90 9.84 0.79
N LEU A 136 -14.05 9.65 0.11
CA LEU A 136 -15.25 9.05 0.71
C LEU A 136 -15.01 7.60 1.19
N ALA A 137 -14.23 6.82 0.47
CA ALA A 137 -13.95 5.44 0.86
C ALA A 137 -13.03 5.34 2.08
N PHE A 138 -12.03 6.22 2.20
CA PHE A 138 -10.99 6.13 3.24
C PHE A 138 -11.28 7.03 4.45
N ALA A 139 -11.83 8.21 4.23
CA ALA A 139 -12.04 9.23 5.27
C ALA A 139 -13.52 9.60 5.47
N ALA A 140 -14.45 8.64 5.26
CA ALA A 140 -15.86 8.87 5.55
C ALA A 140 -16.03 9.31 7.01
N PRO A 141 -16.86 10.34 7.30
CA PRO A 141 -17.15 10.81 8.66
C PRO A 141 -17.49 9.68 9.61
N ALA A 142 -18.34 8.73 9.21
CA ALA A 142 -18.68 7.57 10.03
C ALA A 142 -17.46 6.71 10.45
N LYS A 143 -16.44 6.61 9.60
CA LYS A 143 -15.18 5.92 9.97
C LYS A 143 -14.38 6.72 10.99
N LEU A 144 -14.30 8.04 10.82
CA LEU A 144 -13.59 8.91 11.74
C LEU A 144 -14.26 8.90 13.12
N ASP A 145 -15.59 8.95 13.16
CA ASP A 145 -16.37 8.84 14.40
C ASP A 145 -16.12 7.48 15.08
N TYR A 146 -16.06 6.41 14.29
CA TYR A 146 -15.78 5.09 14.83
C TYR A 146 -14.35 4.99 15.39
N VAL A 147 -13.36 5.55 14.69
CA VAL A 147 -11.97 5.63 15.20
C VAL A 147 -11.92 6.45 16.49
N ALA A 148 -12.61 7.59 16.54
CA ALA A 148 -12.69 8.40 17.76
C ALA A 148 -13.32 7.63 18.92
N HIS A 149 -14.37 6.84 18.65
CA HIS A 149 -14.99 5.94 19.65
C HIS A 149 -13.98 4.90 20.15
N LEU A 150 -13.25 4.23 19.26
CA LEU A 150 -12.22 3.25 19.64
C LEU A 150 -11.11 3.89 20.49
N LEU A 151 -10.63 5.06 20.10
CA LEU A 151 -9.61 5.79 20.87
C LEU A 151 -10.11 6.18 22.26
N HIS A 152 -11.39 6.55 22.38
CA HIS A 152 -12.00 6.81 23.66
C HIS A 152 -12.13 5.54 24.52
N LEU A 153 -12.55 4.43 23.93
CA LEU A 153 -12.67 3.13 24.59
C LEU A 153 -11.32 2.68 25.15
N HIS A 154 -10.26 2.82 24.34
CA HIS A 154 -8.88 2.41 24.65
C HIS A 154 -8.01 3.55 25.17
N ARG A 155 -8.60 4.59 25.79
CA ARG A 155 -7.85 5.80 26.25
C ARG A 155 -6.75 5.53 27.28
N HIS A 156 -6.75 4.37 27.91
CA HIS A 156 -5.74 3.95 28.87
C HIS A 156 -4.73 2.97 28.29
N ASP A 157 -4.94 2.53 27.04
CA ASP A 157 -4.07 1.59 26.34
C ASP A 157 -3.09 2.33 25.43
N ARG A 158 -1.96 1.68 25.12
CA ARG A 158 -1.04 2.19 24.12
C ARG A 158 -1.60 1.88 22.74
N THR A 159 -2.02 2.91 22.03
CA THR A 159 -2.67 2.78 20.73
C THR A 159 -1.80 3.40 19.64
N ILE A 160 -1.69 2.70 18.50
CA ILE A 160 -1.07 3.22 17.27
C ILE A 160 -2.14 3.19 16.18
N VAL A 161 -2.30 4.30 15.48
CA VAL A 161 -3.23 4.41 14.35
C VAL A 161 -2.42 4.58 13.07
N PHE A 162 -2.63 3.68 12.11
CA PHE A 162 -2.07 3.80 10.77
C PHE A 162 -3.13 4.31 9.82
N THR A 163 -2.78 5.28 8.99
CA THR A 163 -3.64 5.84 7.95
C THR A 163 -3.03 5.59 6.59
N GLU A 164 -3.84 5.48 5.55
CA GLU A 164 -3.35 5.25 4.18
C GLU A 164 -2.87 6.55 3.53
N ASP A 165 -3.51 7.68 3.86
CA ASP A 165 -3.16 9.02 3.38
C ASP A 165 -3.07 10.01 4.55
N ASN A 166 -2.16 10.96 4.44
CA ASN A 166 -2.02 12.10 5.36
C ASN A 166 -2.84 13.29 4.87
#